data_7772a112bf7454953f90dde7ea6f8721
#
_entry.id   7772a112bf7454953f90dde7ea6f8721
#
_cell.length_a   1.000
_cell.length_b   1.000
_cell.length_c   1.000
_cell.angle_alpha   90.00
_cell.angle_beta   90.00
_cell.angle_gamma   90.00
#
_symmetry.space_group_name_H-M   'P 1'
#
loop_
_entity.id
_entity.type
_entity.pdbx_description
1 polymer ?
#
loop_
_entity_poly.entity_id
_entity_poly.type
_entity_poly.pdbx_seq_one_letter_code
_entity_poly.pdbx_strand_id
1 'polypeptide(L)'
;MKKDRWKQNRSFPKDWKVVNEKLVVRGEFLLDLEWVNSWNDEVEDMNKGKRGHPYEFPESLIKFQAVLGQWIDYRGLEGITRKLVVYTTLPNYNDYSTINRRINKLDPEIELPKAGNISAACDGSGIKMNNASEYREEKYGRKKQKKYIKVTITANPFTKDLLECDVHIEGYGPSEPEIAISHLEKLIEEGFDIDKFWGDGSFDVKDLFNLLQKYCIASAIKIRENGGCLKS
;
A
#
# COMPACT_ATOMS: atom_id res chain seq x y z
N MET A 1 38.02 -15.29 -11.34
CA MET A 1 37.95 -14.44 -10.14
C MET A 1 36.49 -14.05 -9.93
N LYS A 2 35.81 -14.65 -8.95
CA LYS A 2 34.46 -14.23 -8.54
C LYS A 2 34.62 -12.93 -7.72
N LYS A 3 34.18 -11.79 -8.26
CA LYS A 3 34.10 -10.55 -7.51
C LYS A 3 33.10 -10.71 -6.36
N ASP A 4 33.59 -10.57 -5.14
CA ASP A 4 32.77 -10.52 -3.91
C ASP A 4 31.78 -9.35 -3.98
N ARG A 5 30.59 -9.56 -4.55
CA ARG A 5 29.51 -8.57 -4.65
C ARG A 5 28.92 -8.16 -3.29
N TRP A 6 29.27 -8.87 -2.21
CA TRP A 6 28.65 -8.70 -0.91
C TRP A 6 29.40 -7.79 0.07
N LYS A 7 30.56 -7.25 -0.28
CA LYS A 7 31.37 -6.44 0.64
C LYS A 7 31.10 -4.93 0.63
N GLN A 8 30.15 -4.41 -0.11
CA GLN A 8 29.93 -2.96 -0.21
C GLN A 8 28.64 -2.41 0.43
N ASN A 9 27.80 -3.22 1.03
CA ASN A 9 26.71 -2.70 1.86
C ASN A 9 27.21 -2.58 3.30
N ARG A 10 27.92 -1.51 3.60
CA ARG A 10 27.96 -0.99 4.97
C ARG A 10 26.55 -0.48 5.27
N SER A 11 25.64 -1.37 5.67
CA SER A 11 24.42 -0.96 6.33
C SER A 11 24.85 -0.15 7.54
N PHE A 12 24.38 1.08 7.64
CA PHE A 12 24.52 1.85 8.89
C PHE A 12 24.09 0.94 10.04
N PRO A 13 24.80 0.92 11.16
CA PRO A 13 24.44 0.08 12.29
C PRO A 13 22.99 0.41 12.66
N LYS A 14 22.10 -0.55 12.52
CA LYS A 14 20.69 -0.38 12.87
C LYS A 14 20.62 -0.29 14.39
N ASP A 15 20.08 0.80 14.90
CA ASP A 15 19.68 0.84 16.30
C ASP A 15 18.47 -0.10 16.47
N TRP A 16 18.76 -1.31 16.93
CA TRP A 16 17.76 -2.35 17.12
C TRP A 16 16.67 -1.96 18.13
N LYS A 17 17.00 -1.08 19.07
CA LYS A 17 16.05 -0.56 20.05
C LYS A 17 14.95 0.25 19.36
N VAL A 18 15.34 1.14 18.46
CA VAL A 18 14.40 1.94 17.63
C VAL A 18 13.61 1.05 16.66
N VAL A 19 14.27 0.05 16.06
CA VAL A 19 13.59 -0.87 15.14
C VAL A 19 12.55 -1.70 15.87
N ASN A 20 12.90 -2.25 17.04
CA ASN A 20 11.98 -3.05 17.84
C ASN A 20 10.79 -2.22 18.32
N GLU A 21 11.03 -0.99 18.79
CA GLU A 21 9.93 -0.09 19.20
C GLU A 21 8.93 0.18 18.08
N LYS A 22 9.43 0.45 16.88
CA LYS A 22 8.54 0.60 15.70
C LYS A 22 7.72 -0.65 15.40
N LEU A 23 8.24 -1.84 15.67
CA LEU A 23 7.49 -3.10 15.48
C LEU A 23 6.44 -3.29 16.58
N VAL A 24 6.74 -2.87 17.81
CA VAL A 24 5.76 -2.87 18.93
C VAL A 24 4.60 -1.93 18.61
N VAL A 25 4.88 -0.68 18.26
CA VAL A 25 3.86 0.32 17.87
C VAL A 25 2.96 -0.18 16.73
N ARG A 26 3.50 -0.93 15.77
CA ARG A 26 2.67 -1.56 14.73
C ARG A 26 1.68 -2.59 15.30
N GLY A 27 2.06 -3.30 16.35
CA GLY A 27 1.16 -4.23 17.06
C GLY A 27 0.08 -3.48 17.82
N GLU A 28 0.40 -2.37 18.47
CA GLU A 28 -0.56 -1.51 19.16
C GLU A 28 -1.60 -0.97 18.19
N PHE A 29 -1.17 -0.49 17.02
CA PHE A 29 -2.09 -0.01 15.97
C PHE A 29 -3.11 -1.06 15.52
N LEU A 30 -2.78 -2.35 15.53
CA LEU A 30 -3.72 -3.42 15.18
C LEU A 30 -4.84 -3.61 16.22
N LEU A 31 -4.68 -3.10 17.42
CA LEU A 31 -5.67 -3.16 18.51
C LEU A 31 -6.20 -1.77 18.89
N ASP A 32 -6.03 -0.79 17.99
CA ASP A 32 -6.67 0.51 18.18
C ASP A 32 -8.20 0.35 18.12
N LEU A 33 -8.83 0.59 19.27
CA LEU A 33 -10.28 0.47 19.46
C LEU A 33 -10.92 1.83 19.78
N GLU A 34 -10.27 2.96 19.49
CA GLU A 34 -10.82 4.29 19.76
C GLU A 34 -12.16 4.53 19.05
N TRP A 35 -12.34 3.92 17.87
CA TRP A 35 -13.57 3.94 17.10
C TRP A 35 -14.78 3.37 17.84
N VAL A 36 -14.59 2.57 18.89
CA VAL A 36 -15.70 2.05 19.73
C VAL A 36 -16.46 3.21 20.38
N ASN A 37 -15.76 4.27 20.75
CA ASN A 37 -16.34 5.43 21.42
C ASN A 37 -17.12 6.33 20.45
N SER A 38 -16.75 6.37 19.18
CA SER A 38 -17.37 7.20 18.13
C SER A 38 -18.43 6.46 17.31
N TRP A 39 -18.76 5.22 17.65
CA TRP A 39 -19.67 4.37 16.89
C TRP A 39 -20.99 5.04 16.48
N ASN A 40 -21.71 5.58 17.46
CA ASN A 40 -23.03 6.15 17.20
C ASN A 40 -22.95 7.42 16.33
N ASP A 41 -21.99 8.28 16.61
CA ASP A 41 -21.81 9.55 15.89
C ASP A 41 -21.44 9.26 14.43
N GLU A 42 -20.55 8.31 14.18
CA GLU A 42 -20.15 7.92 12.84
C GLU A 42 -21.30 7.27 12.05
N VAL A 43 -22.06 6.37 12.67
CA VAL A 43 -23.23 5.75 12.04
C VAL A 43 -24.30 6.79 11.73
N GLU A 44 -24.54 7.77 12.62
CA GLU A 44 -25.47 8.87 12.37
C GLU A 44 -25.00 9.71 11.19
N ASP A 45 -23.72 10.10 11.14
CA ASP A 45 -23.14 10.88 10.04
C ASP A 45 -23.24 10.14 8.71
N MET A 46 -22.94 8.84 8.66
CA MET A 46 -23.07 8.01 7.47
C MET A 46 -24.50 7.89 6.94
N ASN A 47 -25.49 8.09 7.79
CA ASN A 47 -26.92 8.00 7.43
C ASN A 47 -27.55 9.35 7.11
N LYS A 48 -26.88 10.47 7.35
CA LYS A 48 -27.37 11.81 7.01
C LYS A 48 -27.66 11.92 5.49
N GLY A 49 -28.93 12.17 5.18
CA GLY A 49 -29.38 12.31 3.78
C GLY A 49 -29.40 11.03 2.94
N LYS A 50 -29.07 9.88 3.54
CA LYS A 50 -29.07 8.60 2.84
C LYS A 50 -30.48 8.13 2.52
N ARG A 51 -30.70 7.70 1.26
CA ARG A 51 -31.91 7.03 0.83
C ARG A 51 -31.74 5.50 0.88
N GLY A 52 -32.74 4.77 1.32
CA GLY A 52 -32.73 3.31 1.44
C GLY A 52 -32.33 2.83 2.86
N HIS A 53 -31.98 1.55 2.98
CA HIS A 53 -31.64 0.93 4.26
C HIS A 53 -30.46 1.64 4.94
N PRO A 54 -30.58 2.06 6.21
CA PRO A 54 -29.51 2.73 6.90
C PRO A 54 -28.32 1.80 7.15
N TYR A 55 -27.14 2.42 7.31
CA TYR A 55 -25.99 1.71 7.83
C TYR A 55 -26.15 1.45 9.33
N GLU A 56 -25.79 0.25 9.76
CA GLU A 56 -25.82 -0.18 11.16
C GLU A 56 -24.41 -0.25 11.76
N PHE A 57 -23.39 -0.30 10.91
CA PHE A 57 -22.00 -0.48 11.28
C PHE A 57 -21.14 0.67 10.72
N PRO A 58 -20.31 1.30 11.55
CA PRO A 58 -19.45 2.40 11.15
C PRO A 58 -18.36 1.91 10.15
N GLU A 59 -17.82 2.83 9.37
CA GLU A 59 -16.76 2.51 8.43
C GLU A 59 -15.45 2.19 9.13
N SER A 60 -15.19 2.82 10.27
CA SER A 60 -14.03 2.55 11.13
C SER A 60 -13.95 1.08 11.57
N LEU A 61 -15.10 0.46 11.96
CA LEU A 61 -15.15 -0.98 12.21
C LEU A 61 -14.77 -1.78 10.96
N ILE A 62 -15.25 -1.38 9.78
CA ILE A 62 -14.95 -2.08 8.53
C ILE A 62 -13.47 -1.93 8.18
N LYS A 63 -12.87 -0.76 8.39
CA LYS A 63 -11.43 -0.53 8.24
C LYS A 63 -10.61 -1.40 9.20
N PHE A 64 -10.99 -1.46 10.47
CA PHE A 64 -10.38 -2.36 11.45
C PHE A 64 -10.46 -3.82 11.00
N GLN A 65 -11.65 -4.28 10.55
CA GLN A 65 -11.83 -5.63 10.03
C GLN A 65 -11.00 -5.88 8.74
N ALA A 66 -10.86 -4.89 7.86
CA ALA A 66 -10.05 -5.00 6.66
C ALA A 66 -8.56 -5.19 7.00
N VAL A 67 -8.05 -4.49 8.00
CA VAL A 67 -6.68 -4.65 8.50
C VAL A 67 -6.47 -6.07 9.03
N LEU A 68 -7.36 -6.56 9.91
CA LEU A 68 -7.28 -7.92 10.46
C LEU A 68 -7.49 -8.99 9.39
N GLY A 69 -8.27 -8.69 8.34
CA GLY A 69 -8.54 -9.56 7.20
C GLY A 69 -7.31 -9.97 6.39
N GLN A 70 -6.15 -9.32 6.63
CA GLN A 70 -4.88 -9.75 6.05
C GLN A 70 -4.41 -11.12 6.60
N TRP A 71 -4.87 -11.50 7.79
CA TRP A 71 -4.45 -12.73 8.48
C TRP A 71 -5.62 -13.67 8.83
N ILE A 72 -6.86 -13.14 8.85
CA ILE A 72 -8.04 -13.85 9.36
C ILE A 72 -9.13 -13.82 8.28
N ASP A 73 -9.78 -14.94 8.03
CA ASP A 73 -10.90 -15.02 7.10
C ASP A 73 -12.17 -14.27 7.62
N TYR A 74 -13.13 -14.02 6.75
CA TYR A 74 -14.33 -13.24 7.10
C TYR A 74 -15.17 -13.88 8.21
N ARG A 75 -15.18 -15.22 8.35
CA ARG A 75 -15.87 -15.89 9.45
C ARG A 75 -15.13 -15.73 10.78
N GLY A 76 -13.81 -15.75 10.73
CA GLY A 76 -12.96 -15.42 11.86
C GLY A 76 -13.16 -13.97 12.33
N LEU A 77 -13.28 -13.02 11.38
CA LEU A 77 -13.58 -11.61 11.68
C LEU A 77 -14.96 -11.45 12.36
N GLU A 78 -15.99 -12.17 11.88
CA GLU A 78 -17.28 -12.21 12.57
C GLU A 78 -17.13 -12.71 14.01
N GLY A 79 -16.37 -13.78 14.21
CA GLY A 79 -16.11 -14.34 15.54
C GLY A 79 -15.42 -13.34 16.47
N ILE A 80 -14.43 -12.58 15.97
CA ILE A 80 -13.74 -11.53 16.71
C ILE A 80 -14.72 -10.42 17.09
N THR A 81 -15.51 -9.90 16.13
CA THR A 81 -16.45 -8.81 16.39
C THR A 81 -17.53 -9.23 17.38
N ARG A 82 -18.05 -10.46 17.22
CA ARG A 82 -18.99 -11.06 18.18
C ARG A 82 -18.42 -11.10 19.61
N LYS A 83 -17.12 -11.37 19.73
CA LYS A 83 -16.46 -11.41 21.02
C LYS A 83 -16.17 -10.02 21.57
N LEU A 84 -15.86 -9.05 20.71
CA LEU A 84 -15.71 -7.64 21.09
C LEU A 84 -17.00 -7.08 21.71
N VAL A 85 -18.18 -7.39 21.16
CA VAL A 85 -19.47 -7.00 21.75
C VAL A 85 -19.62 -7.47 23.19
N VAL A 86 -19.04 -8.62 23.55
CA VAL A 86 -19.09 -9.14 24.93
C VAL A 86 -18.21 -8.35 25.90
N TYR A 87 -17.07 -7.83 25.39
CA TYR A 87 -16.06 -7.18 26.24
C TYR A 87 -16.06 -5.65 26.15
N THR A 88 -16.84 -5.08 25.25
CA THR A 88 -16.89 -3.64 25.01
C THR A 88 -18.33 -3.14 25.07
N THR A 89 -18.52 -1.86 24.80
CA THR A 89 -19.84 -1.20 24.71
C THR A 89 -20.46 -1.26 23.32
N LEU A 90 -19.94 -2.11 22.43
CA LEU A 90 -20.47 -2.23 21.07
C LEU A 90 -21.91 -2.73 21.08
N PRO A 91 -22.81 -2.09 20.30
CA PRO A 91 -24.24 -2.46 20.31
C PRO A 91 -24.53 -3.77 19.60
N ASN A 92 -23.75 -4.11 18.57
CA ASN A 92 -23.98 -5.29 17.73
C ASN A 92 -22.71 -5.71 16.98
N TYR A 93 -22.77 -6.87 16.32
CA TYR A 93 -21.72 -7.38 15.43
C TYR A 93 -22.29 -7.64 14.03
N ASN A 94 -21.43 -7.55 13.01
CA ASN A 94 -21.79 -7.83 11.63
C ASN A 94 -21.43 -9.27 11.24
N ASP A 95 -22.26 -9.88 10.41
CA ASP A 95 -22.01 -11.20 9.83
C ASP A 95 -20.93 -11.17 8.74
N TYR A 96 -20.33 -12.33 8.46
CA TYR A 96 -19.23 -12.47 7.49
C TYR A 96 -19.59 -11.99 6.08
N SER A 97 -20.85 -12.06 5.67
CA SER A 97 -21.30 -11.63 4.34
C SER A 97 -21.36 -10.11 4.24
N THR A 98 -21.81 -9.45 5.31
CA THR A 98 -21.77 -7.99 5.46
C THR A 98 -20.33 -7.49 5.51
N ILE A 99 -19.45 -8.16 6.29
CA ILE A 99 -18.02 -7.85 6.34
C ILE A 99 -17.41 -7.90 4.93
N ASN A 100 -17.58 -9.02 4.22
CA ASN A 100 -17.07 -9.18 2.87
C ASN A 100 -17.56 -8.07 1.94
N ARG A 101 -18.87 -7.82 1.89
CA ARG A 101 -19.48 -6.83 1.02
C ARG A 101 -19.02 -5.41 1.33
N ARG A 102 -18.83 -5.08 2.61
CA ARG A 102 -18.40 -3.75 3.04
C ARG A 102 -16.91 -3.52 2.81
N ILE A 103 -16.05 -4.49 3.13
CA ILE A 103 -14.60 -4.41 2.86
C ILE A 103 -14.35 -4.25 1.35
N ASN A 104 -15.04 -5.00 0.49
CA ASN A 104 -14.88 -4.87 -0.96
C ASN A 104 -15.41 -3.54 -1.55
N LYS A 105 -16.06 -2.71 -0.75
CA LYS A 105 -16.52 -1.37 -1.12
C LYS A 105 -15.72 -0.24 -0.48
N LEU A 106 -14.74 -0.59 0.35
CA LEU A 106 -13.85 0.41 0.90
C LEU A 106 -13.04 1.04 -0.24
N ASP A 107 -13.01 2.34 -0.25
CA ASP A 107 -12.16 3.16 -1.13
C ASP A 107 -11.31 4.06 -0.23
N PRO A 108 -10.21 3.54 0.33
CA PRO A 108 -9.38 4.29 1.25
C PRO A 108 -8.62 5.38 0.50
N GLU A 109 -8.83 6.61 0.86
CA GLU A 109 -8.04 7.74 0.41
C GLU A 109 -6.69 7.78 1.14
N ILE A 110 -5.64 8.14 0.40
CA ILE A 110 -4.32 8.38 0.97
C ILE A 110 -4.33 9.80 1.53
N GLU A 111 -4.17 9.94 2.85
CA GLU A 111 -4.00 11.25 3.47
C GLU A 111 -2.60 11.78 3.12
N LEU A 112 -2.57 12.74 2.20
CA LEU A 112 -1.34 13.39 1.80
C LEU A 112 -0.87 14.36 2.90
N PRO A 113 0.46 14.49 3.10
CA PRO A 113 1.00 15.53 3.96
C PRO A 113 0.62 16.90 3.40
N LYS A 114 0.72 17.96 4.22
CA LYS A 114 0.52 19.32 3.73
C LYS A 114 1.48 19.60 2.59
N ALA A 115 0.99 20.25 1.53
CA ALA A 115 1.79 20.65 0.37
C ALA A 115 3.08 21.35 0.81
N GLY A 116 4.18 21.00 0.18
CA GLY A 116 5.52 21.52 0.54
C GLY A 116 6.61 20.79 -0.25
N ASN A 117 7.85 21.02 0.16
CA ASN A 117 9.00 20.38 -0.47
C ASN A 117 9.13 18.93 0.03
N ILE A 118 9.12 17.99 -0.90
CA ILE A 118 9.21 16.55 -0.63
C ILE A 118 10.25 15.87 -1.52
N SER A 119 10.75 14.73 -1.07
CA SER A 119 11.43 13.75 -1.93
C SER A 119 10.49 12.59 -2.24
N ALA A 120 10.55 12.04 -3.42
CA ALA A 120 9.74 10.90 -3.85
C ALA A 120 10.62 9.68 -4.16
N ALA A 121 10.26 8.53 -3.63
CA ALA A 121 10.86 7.25 -3.98
C ALA A 121 9.78 6.31 -4.49
N CYS A 122 10.00 5.69 -5.65
CA CYS A 122 9.05 4.76 -6.24
C CYS A 122 9.64 3.35 -6.32
N ASP A 123 8.83 2.36 -5.97
CA ASP A 123 9.20 0.94 -6.08
C ASP A 123 7.96 0.08 -6.33
N GLY A 124 8.14 -1.03 -7.02
CA GLY A 124 7.10 -1.99 -7.34
C GLY A 124 7.27 -3.30 -6.57
N SER A 125 6.16 -3.83 -6.03
CA SER A 125 6.13 -5.12 -5.35
C SER A 125 5.06 -6.04 -5.94
N GLY A 126 5.39 -7.33 -6.11
CA GLY A 126 4.45 -8.34 -6.56
C GLY A 126 3.81 -9.10 -5.39
N ILE A 127 2.49 -9.00 -5.24
CA ILE A 127 1.73 -9.79 -4.27
C ILE A 127 1.14 -11.00 -5.01
N LYS A 128 1.50 -12.20 -4.57
CA LYS A 128 1.00 -13.44 -5.18
C LYS A 128 -0.52 -13.53 -5.00
N MET A 129 -1.24 -13.53 -6.14
CA MET A 129 -2.66 -13.87 -6.10
C MET A 129 -2.78 -15.37 -5.89
N ASN A 130 -3.27 -15.75 -4.75
CA ASN A 130 -3.86 -17.03 -4.48
C ASN A 130 -3.10 -18.10 -3.71
N ASN A 131 -3.85 -18.65 -2.81
CA ASN A 131 -3.77 -19.99 -2.25
C ASN A 131 -4.25 -21.12 -3.20
N ALA A 132 -4.31 -20.91 -4.51
CA ALA A 132 -4.55 -22.00 -5.43
C ALA A 132 -3.36 -22.96 -5.33
N SER A 133 -3.55 -23.91 -4.47
CA SER A 133 -2.62 -24.88 -3.95
C SER A 133 -1.61 -25.35 -5.01
N GLU A 134 -0.34 -25.31 -4.67
CA GLU A 134 0.73 -26.04 -5.34
C GLU A 134 0.32 -27.49 -5.63
N TYR A 135 -0.47 -28.10 -4.76
CA TYR A 135 -1.13 -29.38 -4.93
C TYR A 135 -1.99 -29.50 -6.20
N ARG A 136 -2.69 -28.44 -6.63
CA ARG A 136 -3.48 -28.46 -7.84
C ARG A 136 -2.64 -28.30 -9.11
N GLU A 137 -1.51 -27.58 -9.01
CA GLU A 137 -0.51 -27.46 -10.07
C GLU A 137 0.25 -28.79 -10.26
N GLU A 138 0.62 -29.49 -9.19
CA GLU A 138 1.25 -30.81 -9.24
C GLU A 138 0.31 -31.88 -9.79
N LYS A 139 -0.94 -31.92 -9.33
CA LYS A 139 -1.90 -32.97 -9.67
C LYS A 139 -2.44 -32.86 -11.10
N TYR A 140 -2.58 -31.66 -11.66
CA TYR A 140 -3.21 -31.43 -12.97
C TYR A 140 -2.27 -30.90 -14.04
N GLY A 141 -0.99 -30.84 -13.78
CA GLY A 141 0.07 -30.64 -14.78
C GLY A 141 -0.01 -29.35 -15.63
N ARG A 142 -0.85 -28.39 -15.26
CA ARG A 142 -0.96 -27.12 -15.95
C ARG A 142 -0.05 -26.09 -15.28
N LYS A 143 1.06 -25.78 -15.92
CA LYS A 143 1.85 -24.55 -15.64
C LYS A 143 0.98 -23.31 -15.99
N LYS A 144 -0.02 -23.01 -15.18
CA LYS A 144 -0.66 -21.68 -15.24
C LYS A 144 0.35 -20.69 -14.70
N GLN A 145 0.66 -19.66 -15.49
CA GLN A 145 1.45 -18.52 -15.04
C GLN A 145 0.86 -18.03 -13.72
N LYS A 146 1.70 -17.97 -12.71
CA LYS A 146 1.30 -17.40 -11.40
C LYS A 146 0.91 -15.96 -11.65
N LYS A 147 -0.33 -15.60 -11.36
CA LYS A 147 -0.77 -14.21 -11.46
C LYS A 147 -0.37 -13.49 -10.19
N TYR A 148 0.23 -12.34 -10.36
CA TYR A 148 0.58 -11.43 -9.28
C TYR A 148 -0.27 -10.17 -9.41
N ILE A 149 -0.63 -9.61 -8.28
CA ILE A 149 -1.05 -8.21 -8.18
C ILE A 149 0.24 -7.42 -8.02
N LYS A 150 0.47 -6.50 -8.92
CA LYS A 150 1.58 -5.57 -8.82
C LYS A 150 1.09 -4.32 -8.11
N VAL A 151 1.78 -3.96 -7.05
CA VAL A 151 1.54 -2.74 -6.28
C VAL A 151 2.75 -1.84 -6.49
N THR A 152 2.54 -0.67 -7.06
CA THR A 152 3.59 0.34 -7.24
C THR A 152 3.30 1.48 -6.27
N ILE A 153 4.27 1.79 -5.42
CA ILE A 153 4.14 2.76 -4.34
C ILE A 153 5.13 3.89 -4.57
N THR A 154 4.64 5.12 -4.45
CA THR A 154 5.48 6.31 -4.31
C THR A 154 5.37 6.83 -2.88
N ALA A 155 6.51 6.97 -2.20
CA ALA A 155 6.57 7.38 -0.80
C ALA A 155 7.72 8.38 -0.57
N ASN A 156 7.60 9.19 0.47
CA ASN A 156 8.70 10.04 0.92
C ASN A 156 9.74 9.17 1.66
N PRO A 157 10.98 9.05 1.18
CA PRO A 157 11.98 8.17 1.78
C PRO A 157 12.43 8.61 3.17
N PHE A 158 12.22 9.87 3.55
CA PHE A 158 12.63 10.44 4.83
C PHE A 158 11.53 10.36 5.88
N THR A 159 10.33 10.87 5.58
CA THR A 159 9.19 10.87 6.50
C THR A 159 8.46 9.53 6.54
N LYS A 160 8.57 8.74 5.47
CA LYS A 160 7.86 7.46 5.24
C LYS A 160 6.38 7.64 4.93
N ASP A 161 5.96 8.84 4.59
CA ASP A 161 4.59 9.08 4.16
C ASP A 161 4.34 8.40 2.81
N LEU A 162 3.21 7.72 2.70
CA LEU A 162 2.70 7.20 1.44
C LEU A 162 2.15 8.38 0.64
N LEU A 163 2.66 8.60 -0.56
CA LEU A 163 2.25 9.69 -1.44
C LEU A 163 1.24 9.22 -2.48
N GLU A 164 1.54 8.12 -3.17
CA GLU A 164 0.67 7.54 -4.19
C GLU A 164 0.81 6.02 -4.22
N CYS A 165 -0.24 5.34 -4.68
CA CYS A 165 -0.27 3.88 -4.81
C CYS A 165 -1.09 3.48 -6.04
N ASP A 166 -0.52 2.62 -6.87
CA ASP A 166 -1.21 1.99 -7.99
C ASP A 166 -1.23 0.47 -7.82
N VAL A 167 -2.34 -0.15 -8.20
CA VAL A 167 -2.55 -1.59 -8.06
C VAL A 167 -3.12 -2.16 -9.36
N HIS A 168 -2.40 -3.08 -9.98
CA HIS A 168 -2.87 -3.75 -11.19
C HIS A 168 -2.45 -5.23 -11.24
N ILE A 169 -3.04 -5.98 -12.15
CA ILE A 169 -2.63 -7.37 -12.40
C ILE A 169 -1.39 -7.34 -13.28
N GLU A 170 -0.33 -8.04 -12.88
CA GLU A 170 0.91 -8.13 -13.64
C GLU A 170 0.64 -8.52 -15.11
N GLY A 171 1.20 -7.76 -16.03
CA GLY A 171 1.03 -7.93 -17.48
C GLY A 171 -0.24 -7.30 -18.09
N TYR A 172 -1.07 -6.62 -17.29
CA TYR A 172 -2.30 -5.95 -17.76
C TYR A 172 -2.37 -4.46 -17.40
N GLY A 173 -1.31 -3.89 -16.88
CA GLY A 173 -1.25 -2.49 -16.48
C GLY A 173 -0.06 -1.76 -17.12
N PRO A 174 0.06 -0.47 -16.83
CA PRO A 174 1.22 0.32 -17.24
C PRO A 174 2.49 -0.21 -16.57
N SER A 175 3.62 0.15 -17.14
CA SER A 175 4.92 -0.16 -16.57
C SER A 175 5.22 0.68 -15.32
N GLU A 176 6.11 0.23 -14.44
CA GLU A 176 6.49 0.99 -13.25
C GLU A 176 6.92 2.43 -13.55
N PRO A 177 7.74 2.69 -14.61
CA PRO A 177 8.09 4.06 -14.98
C PRO A 177 6.89 4.91 -15.42
N GLU A 178 5.92 4.33 -16.15
CA GLU A 178 4.69 5.05 -16.55
C GLU A 178 3.84 5.41 -15.35
N ILE A 179 3.74 4.49 -14.37
CA ILE A 179 3.04 4.75 -13.11
C ILE A 179 3.77 5.84 -12.32
N ALA A 180 5.09 5.78 -12.21
CA ALA A 180 5.87 6.81 -11.51
C ALA A 180 5.69 8.20 -12.14
N ILE A 181 5.64 8.29 -13.48
CA ILE A 181 5.36 9.53 -14.19
C ILE A 181 3.98 10.07 -13.78
N SER A 182 2.94 9.22 -13.83
CA SER A 182 1.59 9.59 -13.44
C SER A 182 1.50 10.05 -11.98
N HIS A 183 2.18 9.36 -11.06
CA HIS A 183 2.23 9.74 -9.65
C HIS A 183 2.90 11.10 -9.45
N LEU A 184 4.04 11.34 -10.12
CA LEU A 184 4.75 12.61 -10.03
C LEU A 184 3.92 13.77 -10.61
N GLU A 185 3.27 13.57 -11.76
CA GLU A 185 2.40 14.59 -12.37
C GLU A 185 1.25 14.96 -11.43
N LYS A 186 0.58 13.95 -10.83
CA LYS A 186 -0.49 14.18 -9.88
C LYS A 186 -0.03 14.95 -8.64
N LEU A 187 1.10 14.58 -8.04
CA LEU A 187 1.67 15.27 -6.89
C LEU A 187 2.03 16.72 -7.22
N ILE A 188 2.56 16.99 -8.42
CA ILE A 188 2.86 18.35 -8.87
C ILE A 188 1.57 19.17 -9.07
N GLU A 189 0.52 18.56 -9.63
CA GLU A 189 -0.80 19.20 -9.79
C GLU A 189 -1.44 19.54 -8.45
N GLU A 190 -1.22 18.72 -7.43
CA GLU A 190 -1.65 18.94 -6.04
C GLU A 190 -0.81 19.99 -5.29
N GLY A 191 0.23 20.53 -5.94
CA GLY A 191 1.05 21.63 -5.42
C GLY A 191 2.27 21.21 -4.59
N PHE A 192 2.71 19.96 -4.72
CA PHE A 192 3.96 19.52 -4.11
C PHE A 192 5.16 19.98 -4.93
N ASP A 193 6.19 20.47 -4.24
CA ASP A 193 7.51 20.74 -4.79
C ASP A 193 8.41 19.54 -4.54
N ILE A 194 8.79 18.84 -5.61
CA ILE A 194 9.56 17.60 -5.50
C ILE A 194 11.04 17.90 -5.77
N ASP A 195 11.86 17.83 -4.74
CA ASP A 195 13.31 18.12 -4.85
C ASP A 195 14.08 16.97 -5.51
N LYS A 196 13.70 15.73 -5.23
CA LYS A 196 14.45 14.57 -5.69
C LYS A 196 13.59 13.33 -5.88
N PHE A 197 13.85 12.59 -6.96
CA PHE A 197 13.26 11.29 -7.25
C PHE A 197 14.27 10.17 -7.09
N TRP A 198 13.86 9.09 -6.42
CA TRP A 198 14.65 7.88 -6.18
C TRP A 198 13.98 6.68 -6.84
N GLY A 199 14.76 5.92 -7.62
CA GLY A 199 14.28 4.70 -8.29
C GLY A 199 15.40 3.70 -8.52
N ASP A 200 15.03 2.46 -8.74
CA ASP A 200 15.97 1.42 -9.15
C ASP A 200 16.23 1.48 -10.67
N GLY A 201 16.93 0.48 -11.20
CA GLY A 201 17.23 0.42 -12.63
C GLY A 201 16.02 0.19 -13.55
N SER A 202 14.83 -0.15 -13.04
CA SER A 202 13.62 -0.26 -13.86
C SER A 202 13.15 1.11 -14.34
N PHE A 203 13.45 2.16 -13.57
CA PHE A 203 13.09 3.56 -13.84
C PHE A 203 14.08 4.27 -14.77
N ASP A 204 15.13 3.60 -15.28
CA ASP A 204 16.07 4.16 -16.26
C ASP A 204 15.42 4.22 -17.64
N VAL A 205 14.51 5.17 -17.83
CA VAL A 205 13.77 5.42 -19.08
C VAL A 205 13.75 6.90 -19.44
N LYS A 206 13.82 7.19 -20.74
CA LYS A 206 13.93 8.55 -21.28
C LYS A 206 12.78 9.47 -20.84
N ASP A 207 11.55 8.97 -20.85
CA ASP A 207 10.36 9.79 -20.59
C ASP A 207 10.32 10.26 -19.14
N LEU A 208 10.72 9.41 -18.18
CA LEU A 208 10.86 9.82 -16.79
C LEU A 208 11.94 10.90 -16.63
N PHE A 209 13.12 10.74 -17.26
CA PHE A 209 14.17 11.78 -17.20
C PHE A 209 13.71 13.09 -17.81
N ASN A 210 12.95 13.06 -18.90
CA ASN A 210 12.37 14.26 -19.50
C ASN A 210 11.42 14.98 -18.53
N LEU A 211 10.57 14.22 -17.81
CA LEU A 211 9.69 14.78 -16.77
C LEU A 211 10.50 15.42 -15.63
N LEU A 212 11.48 14.68 -15.09
CA LEU A 212 12.34 15.17 -14.01
C LEU A 212 13.09 16.46 -14.41
N GLN A 213 13.60 16.52 -15.64
CA GLN A 213 14.25 17.71 -16.17
C GLN A 213 13.27 18.89 -16.32
N LYS A 214 12.07 18.64 -16.84
CA LYS A 214 11.02 19.65 -17.03
C LYS A 214 10.67 20.38 -15.74
N TYR A 215 10.62 19.65 -14.62
CA TYR A 215 10.25 20.19 -13.32
C TYR A 215 11.44 20.43 -12.39
N CYS A 216 12.68 20.37 -12.92
CA CYS A 216 13.92 20.57 -12.15
C CYS A 216 14.08 19.61 -10.96
N ILE A 217 13.55 18.39 -11.05
CA ILE A 217 13.64 17.37 -10.02
C ILE A 217 14.98 16.64 -10.14
N ALA A 218 15.77 16.59 -9.08
CA ALA A 218 17.02 15.85 -9.08
C ALA A 218 16.78 14.35 -9.16
N SER A 219 17.49 13.63 -10.04
CA SER A 219 17.33 12.19 -10.18
C SER A 219 18.36 11.40 -9.36
N ALA A 220 17.92 10.35 -8.67
CA ALA A 220 18.75 9.33 -8.04
C ALA A 220 18.32 7.94 -8.51
N ILE A 221 18.38 7.72 -9.81
CA ILE A 221 18.00 6.48 -10.48
C ILE A 221 19.25 5.65 -10.75
N LYS A 222 19.19 4.35 -10.42
CA LYS A 222 20.27 3.43 -10.72
C LYS A 222 20.33 3.17 -12.23
N ILE A 223 21.41 3.52 -12.89
CA ILE A 223 21.63 3.24 -14.31
C ILE A 223 21.70 1.71 -14.52
N ARG A 224 21.04 1.23 -15.56
CA ARG A 224 21.10 -0.19 -15.96
C ARG A 224 22.51 -0.56 -16.44
N GLU A 225 23.00 -1.74 -16.03
CA GLU A 225 24.32 -2.25 -16.44
C GLU A 225 24.43 -2.42 -17.97
N ASN A 226 23.30 -2.61 -18.66
CA ASN A 226 23.19 -2.76 -20.11
C ASN A 226 22.67 -1.49 -20.81
N GLY A 227 22.60 -0.36 -20.12
CA GLY A 227 22.23 0.92 -20.70
C GLY A 227 23.24 1.30 -21.76
N GLY A 228 22.87 1.23 -23.04
CA GLY A 228 23.72 1.59 -24.12
C GLY A 228 24.10 3.06 -24.03
N CYS A 229 25.38 3.36 -23.86
CA CYS A 229 25.91 4.69 -24.13
C CYS A 229 25.59 5.02 -25.58
N LEU A 230 24.67 5.98 -25.81
CA LEU A 230 24.56 6.57 -27.16
C LEU A 230 25.93 7.16 -27.49
N LYS A 231 26.67 6.46 -28.37
CA LYS A 231 27.85 7.04 -28.97
C LYS A 231 27.37 8.26 -29.76
N SER A 232 27.79 9.42 -29.30
CA SER A 232 27.69 10.68 -30.02
C SER A 232 28.37 10.59 -31.38
#